data_4081bea5b484e948c6c2721ee237b6c2
#
_entry.id   4081bea5b484e948c6c2721ee237b6c2
#
_cell.length_a   1.000
_cell.length_b   1.000
_cell.length_c   1.000
_cell.angle_alpha   90.00
_cell.angle_beta   90.00
_cell.angle_gamma   90.00
#
_symmetry.space_group_name_H-M   'P 1'
#
loop_
_entity.id
_entity.type
_entity.pdbx_description
1 polymer ?
#
loop_
_entity_poly.entity_id
_entity_poly.type
_entity_poly.pdbx_seq_one_letter_code
_entity_poly.pdbx_strand_id
1 'polypeptide(L)'
;VQCTDCGKFIRPVVALDIDGTMGDYHSHFYEFACHWLGKSPPTPFYIDNLGLDLHTYRACKLAYRQGGMKRTMPMYYFADTLTAGLRKLGAEIWVTTTRPYNRLDNIDPDTQEWLRRHDIQYDYVIYDPDKYENLATQVDPGRVVAVLEDLPEQCDVARKLFGDGAVVQRYNGWVLETAPSNLEEHFYDIAARIGEWND
;
A
#
# COMPACT_ATOMS: atom_id res chain seq x y z
N VAL A 1 -1.81 23.42 9.76
CA VAL A 1 -2.07 23.80 11.18
C VAL A 1 -0.73 23.98 11.91
N GLN A 2 -0.63 24.99 12.76
CA GLN A 2 0.58 25.24 13.53
C GLN A 2 0.41 24.74 14.97
N CYS A 3 1.41 24.01 15.48
CA CYS A 3 1.42 23.56 16.87
C CYS A 3 1.45 24.76 17.81
N THR A 4 0.49 24.87 18.72
CA THR A 4 0.38 25.96 19.69
C THR A 4 1.54 25.98 20.69
N ASP A 5 2.11 24.81 20.99
CA ASP A 5 3.15 24.66 22.03
C ASP A 5 4.57 24.90 21.53
N CYS A 6 4.87 24.55 20.27
CA CYS A 6 6.23 24.64 19.73
C CYS A 6 6.36 25.47 18.45
N GLY A 7 5.24 25.96 17.90
CA GLY A 7 5.22 26.78 16.67
C GLY A 7 5.56 26.03 15.39
N LYS A 8 5.79 24.70 15.43
CA LYS A 8 6.06 23.91 14.23
C LYS A 8 4.78 23.66 13.43
N PHE A 9 4.90 23.68 12.12
CA PHE A 9 3.81 23.22 11.25
C PHE A 9 3.59 21.73 11.45
N ILE A 10 2.37 21.38 11.82
CA ILE A 10 1.88 20.01 11.87
C ILE A 10 1.37 19.70 10.47
N ARG A 11 1.85 18.59 9.89
CA ARG A 11 1.45 18.13 8.55
C ARG A 11 0.36 17.06 8.67
N PRO A 12 -0.66 17.06 7.79
CA PRO A 12 -1.57 15.91 7.70
C PRO A 12 -0.81 14.67 7.23
N VAL A 13 -1.22 13.52 7.70
CA VAL A 13 -0.59 12.22 7.38
C VAL A 13 -1.46 11.46 6.38
N VAL A 14 -0.81 10.95 5.34
CA VAL A 14 -1.43 10.02 4.39
C VAL A 14 -0.65 8.70 4.44
N ALA A 15 -1.35 7.60 4.74
CA ALA A 15 -0.79 6.26 4.75
C ALA A 15 -1.15 5.52 3.46
N LEU A 16 -0.15 4.93 2.80
CA LEU A 16 -0.30 4.26 1.50
C LEU A 16 0.25 2.84 1.58
N ASP A 17 -0.58 1.83 1.29
CA ASP A 17 -0.09 0.47 1.09
C ASP A 17 0.61 0.32 -0.27
N ILE A 18 1.43 -0.73 -0.41
CA ILE A 18 2.17 -1.02 -1.64
C ILE A 18 1.47 -2.09 -2.48
N ASP A 19 1.35 -3.31 -1.91
CA ASP A 19 1.05 -4.53 -2.64
C ASP A 19 -0.45 -4.65 -2.94
N GLY A 20 -0.85 -4.33 -4.16
CA GLY A 20 -2.25 -4.26 -4.56
C GLY A 20 -2.81 -2.83 -4.53
N THR A 21 -2.10 -1.88 -3.94
CA THR A 21 -2.50 -0.47 -3.82
C THR A 21 -1.73 0.44 -4.76
N MET A 22 -0.41 0.54 -4.62
CA MET A 22 0.45 1.30 -5.54
C MET A 22 1.13 0.39 -6.56
N GLY A 23 1.37 -0.88 -6.23
CA GLY A 23 2.02 -1.86 -7.07
C GLY A 23 1.10 -3.01 -7.46
N ASP A 24 1.19 -3.45 -8.72
CA ASP A 24 0.42 -4.57 -9.27
C ASP A 24 1.00 -5.91 -8.81
N TYR A 25 0.82 -6.17 -7.50
CA TYR A 25 1.30 -7.40 -6.88
C TYR A 25 0.61 -8.64 -7.44
N HIS A 26 -0.68 -8.57 -7.64
CA HIS A 26 -1.49 -9.75 -7.91
C HIS A 26 -1.20 -10.32 -9.28
N SER A 27 -1.25 -9.51 -10.34
CA SER A 27 -0.93 -9.97 -11.70
C SER A 27 0.53 -10.44 -11.77
N HIS A 28 1.44 -9.70 -11.16
CA HIS A 28 2.86 -10.04 -11.16
C HIS A 28 3.16 -11.34 -10.40
N PHE A 29 2.49 -11.57 -9.26
CA PHE A 29 2.61 -12.83 -8.54
C PHE A 29 2.00 -14.01 -9.30
N TYR A 30 0.86 -13.79 -9.96
CA TYR A 30 0.23 -14.82 -10.80
C TYR A 30 1.12 -15.24 -11.97
N GLU A 31 1.70 -14.31 -12.69
CA GLU A 31 2.65 -14.57 -13.77
C GLU A 31 3.88 -15.35 -13.27
N PHE A 32 4.43 -14.94 -12.13
CA PHE A 32 5.50 -15.69 -11.48
C PHE A 32 5.07 -17.12 -11.15
N ALA A 33 3.89 -17.30 -10.58
CA ALA A 33 3.35 -18.61 -10.21
C ALA A 33 3.16 -19.52 -11.45
N CYS A 34 2.70 -18.98 -12.57
CA CYS A 34 2.63 -19.71 -13.84
C CYS A 34 4.00 -20.27 -14.25
N HIS A 35 5.03 -19.45 -14.20
CA HIS A 35 6.39 -19.87 -14.54
C HIS A 35 6.95 -20.88 -13.53
N TRP A 36 6.78 -20.63 -12.25
CA TRP A 36 7.29 -21.47 -11.18
C TRP A 36 6.65 -22.87 -11.17
N LEU A 37 5.32 -22.96 -11.45
CA LEU A 37 4.59 -24.21 -11.56
C LEU A 37 4.80 -24.91 -12.90
N GLY A 38 5.28 -24.21 -13.94
CA GLY A 38 5.31 -24.71 -15.32
C GLY A 38 3.91 -24.87 -15.95
N LYS A 39 2.89 -24.30 -15.34
CA LYS A 39 1.49 -24.29 -15.81
C LYS A 39 0.70 -23.19 -15.12
N SER A 40 -0.45 -22.82 -15.67
CA SER A 40 -1.36 -21.89 -15.00
C SER A 40 -1.89 -22.49 -13.69
N PRO A 41 -2.00 -21.67 -12.63
CA PRO A 41 -2.72 -22.05 -11.42
C PRO A 41 -4.17 -22.47 -11.71
N PRO A 42 -4.80 -23.28 -10.84
CA PRO A 42 -6.17 -23.75 -11.05
C PRO A 42 -7.22 -22.65 -11.10
N THR A 43 -6.98 -21.55 -10.40
CA THR A 43 -7.90 -20.42 -10.34
C THR A 43 -7.23 -19.14 -10.79
N PRO A 44 -8.00 -18.12 -11.22
CA PRO A 44 -7.50 -16.81 -11.53
C PRO A 44 -6.78 -16.15 -10.33
N PHE A 45 -6.00 -15.15 -10.62
CA PHE A 45 -5.13 -14.47 -9.66
C PHE A 45 -5.85 -13.77 -8.47
N TYR A 46 -7.16 -13.58 -8.54
CA TYR A 46 -7.99 -12.95 -7.48
C TYR A 46 -8.61 -13.97 -6.50
N ILE A 47 -8.35 -15.25 -6.66
CA ILE A 47 -8.81 -16.25 -5.71
C ILE A 47 -7.68 -16.61 -4.77
N ASP A 48 -7.97 -16.59 -3.49
CA ASP A 48 -7.02 -16.93 -2.44
C ASP A 48 -6.28 -18.23 -2.73
N ASN A 49 -4.99 -18.21 -2.48
CA ASN A 49 -4.06 -19.32 -2.73
C ASN A 49 -3.98 -19.78 -4.19
N LEU A 50 -4.53 -19.04 -5.16
CA LEU A 50 -4.56 -19.43 -6.59
C LEU A 50 -5.18 -20.81 -6.83
N GLY A 51 -6.04 -21.31 -5.93
CA GLY A 51 -6.58 -22.66 -5.94
C GLY A 51 -5.55 -23.76 -5.68
N LEU A 52 -4.37 -23.41 -5.20
CA LEU A 52 -3.31 -24.34 -4.82
C LEU A 52 -3.53 -24.83 -3.37
N ASP A 53 -2.98 -26.00 -3.05
CA ASP A 53 -2.84 -26.38 -1.65
C ASP A 53 -1.92 -25.39 -0.90
N LEU A 54 -2.13 -25.28 0.40
CA LEU A 54 -1.45 -24.28 1.23
C LEU A 54 0.07 -24.44 1.22
N HIS A 55 0.59 -25.66 1.15
CA HIS A 55 2.04 -25.93 1.12
C HIS A 55 2.65 -25.41 -0.18
N THR A 56 2.08 -25.79 -1.32
CA THR A 56 2.52 -25.35 -2.66
C THR A 56 2.41 -23.82 -2.80
N TYR A 57 1.31 -23.23 -2.35
CA TYR A 57 1.13 -21.78 -2.37
C TYR A 57 2.20 -21.05 -1.54
N ARG A 58 2.46 -21.53 -0.31
CA ARG A 58 3.49 -20.93 0.57
C ARG A 58 4.89 -21.07 -0.01
N ALA A 59 5.22 -22.21 -0.62
CA ALA A 59 6.51 -22.42 -1.29
C ALA A 59 6.69 -21.48 -2.48
N CYS A 60 5.67 -21.34 -3.33
CA CYS A 60 5.66 -20.39 -4.45
C CYS A 60 5.82 -18.94 -3.96
N LYS A 61 5.06 -18.54 -2.94
CA LYS A 61 5.14 -17.18 -2.35
C LYS A 61 6.49 -16.90 -1.71
N LEU A 62 7.12 -17.91 -1.10
CA LEU A 62 8.47 -17.79 -0.56
C LEU A 62 9.50 -17.61 -1.69
N ALA A 63 9.42 -18.42 -2.74
CA ALA A 63 10.30 -18.31 -3.91
C ALA A 63 10.16 -16.94 -4.60
N TYR A 64 8.95 -16.42 -4.74
CA TYR A 64 8.67 -15.06 -5.23
C TYR A 64 9.40 -13.99 -4.41
N ARG A 65 9.31 -14.08 -3.09
CA ARG A 65 9.94 -13.12 -2.18
C ARG A 65 11.46 -13.21 -2.22
N GLN A 66 12.01 -14.43 -2.14
CA GLN A 66 13.46 -14.68 -2.16
C GLN A 66 14.10 -14.37 -3.52
N GLY A 67 13.33 -14.52 -4.60
CA GLY A 67 13.78 -14.22 -5.95
C GLY A 67 13.85 -12.72 -6.29
N GLY A 68 13.61 -11.84 -5.34
CA GLY A 68 13.68 -10.39 -5.57
C GLY A 68 12.54 -9.83 -6.43
N MET A 69 11.44 -10.58 -6.57
CA MET A 69 10.32 -10.19 -7.44
C MET A 69 9.61 -8.93 -6.97
N LYS A 70 9.71 -8.59 -5.66
CA LYS A 70 9.19 -7.32 -5.13
C LYS A 70 9.87 -6.09 -5.73
N ARG A 71 11.13 -6.22 -6.15
CA ARG A 71 11.93 -5.16 -6.80
C ARG A 71 11.44 -4.83 -8.20
N THR A 72 10.90 -5.82 -8.92
CA THR A 72 10.51 -5.70 -10.34
C THR A 72 9.00 -5.62 -10.56
N MET A 73 8.23 -5.64 -9.48
CA MET A 73 6.78 -5.54 -9.53
C MET A 73 6.35 -4.26 -10.27
N PRO A 74 5.42 -4.34 -11.24
CA PRO A 74 4.91 -3.17 -11.92
C PRO A 74 4.22 -2.20 -10.95
N MET A 75 4.31 -0.91 -11.23
CA MET A 75 3.57 0.12 -10.52
C MET A 75 2.24 0.37 -11.22
N TYR A 76 1.18 0.60 -10.47
CA TYR A 76 -0.07 1.09 -11.05
C TYR A 76 0.10 2.53 -11.56
N TYR A 77 -0.55 2.81 -12.67
CA TYR A 77 -0.55 4.15 -13.26
C TYR A 77 -0.93 5.21 -12.21
N PHE A 78 -0.24 6.33 -12.23
CA PHE A 78 -0.45 7.48 -11.37
C PHE A 78 0.10 7.38 -9.93
N ALA A 79 0.68 6.28 -9.47
CA ALA A 79 1.14 6.16 -8.09
C ALA A 79 2.28 7.13 -7.73
N ASP A 80 3.22 7.37 -8.64
CA ASP A 80 4.28 8.37 -8.52
C ASP A 80 3.72 9.80 -8.45
N THR A 81 2.83 10.13 -9.38
CA THR A 81 2.15 11.43 -9.44
C THR A 81 1.29 11.69 -8.21
N LEU A 82 0.58 10.65 -7.71
CA LEU A 82 -0.19 10.72 -6.48
C LEU A 82 0.70 11.11 -5.30
N THR A 83 1.79 10.39 -5.07
CA THR A 83 2.67 10.66 -3.92
C THR A 83 3.35 12.02 -4.02
N ALA A 84 3.85 12.40 -5.20
CA ALA A 84 4.46 13.70 -5.44
C ALA A 84 3.45 14.85 -5.27
N GLY A 85 2.22 14.67 -5.76
CA GLY A 85 1.14 15.65 -5.62
C GLY A 85 0.71 15.86 -4.18
N LEU A 86 0.48 14.79 -3.42
CA LEU A 86 0.09 14.88 -2.01
C LEU A 86 1.18 15.55 -1.14
N ARG A 87 2.45 15.28 -1.42
CA ARG A 87 3.55 15.98 -0.74
C ARG A 87 3.58 17.47 -1.07
N LYS A 88 3.30 17.87 -2.31
CA LYS A 88 3.19 19.29 -2.70
C LYS A 88 2.04 20.01 -1.98
N LEU A 89 0.97 19.29 -1.63
CA LEU A 89 -0.14 19.79 -0.82
C LEU A 89 0.20 19.85 0.68
N GLY A 90 1.40 19.45 1.07
CA GLY A 90 1.89 19.52 2.44
C GLY A 90 1.67 18.27 3.27
N ALA A 91 1.18 17.18 2.71
CA ALA A 91 1.04 15.92 3.42
C ALA A 91 2.38 15.26 3.75
N GLU A 92 2.40 14.53 4.86
CA GLU A 92 3.46 13.60 5.24
C GLU A 92 3.06 12.20 4.77
N ILE A 93 3.86 11.58 3.91
CA ILE A 93 3.54 10.30 3.27
C ILE A 93 4.21 9.16 4.03
N TRP A 94 3.39 8.27 4.55
CA TRP A 94 3.81 7.03 5.20
C TRP A 94 3.48 5.85 4.31
N VAL A 95 4.50 5.18 3.80
CA VAL A 95 4.34 3.90 3.13
C VAL A 95 4.19 2.83 4.19
N THR A 96 3.08 2.10 4.18
CA THR A 96 2.76 1.07 5.17
C THR A 96 2.61 -0.29 4.49
N THR A 97 3.35 -1.29 4.94
CA THR A 97 3.33 -2.59 4.28
C THR A 97 3.45 -3.76 5.25
N THR A 98 2.75 -4.87 4.95
CA THR A 98 2.85 -6.13 5.69
C THR A 98 4.00 -7.02 5.18
N ARG A 99 4.88 -6.50 4.33
CA ARG A 99 6.04 -7.27 3.82
C ARG A 99 6.92 -7.74 4.98
N PRO A 100 7.29 -9.03 5.04
CA PRO A 100 7.97 -9.61 6.20
C PRO A 100 9.49 -9.31 6.20
N TYR A 101 9.87 -8.05 6.41
CA TYR A 101 11.27 -7.60 6.37
C TYR A 101 12.15 -8.28 7.41
N ASN A 102 11.59 -8.66 8.57
CA ASN A 102 12.30 -9.35 9.66
C ASN A 102 12.49 -10.86 9.44
N ARG A 103 11.96 -11.42 8.35
CA ARG A 103 12.06 -12.85 8.02
C ARG A 103 12.94 -13.14 6.81
N LEU A 104 13.16 -12.13 5.97
CA LEU A 104 13.92 -12.26 4.71
C LEU A 104 14.73 -10.98 4.51
N ASP A 105 16.05 -11.10 4.50
CA ASP A 105 17.00 -9.99 4.43
C ASP A 105 16.88 -9.13 3.15
N ASN A 106 16.30 -9.68 2.09
CA ASN A 106 16.14 -8.97 0.83
C ASN A 106 14.86 -8.11 0.76
N ILE A 107 13.92 -8.25 1.69
CA ILE A 107 12.62 -7.57 1.60
C ILE A 107 12.76 -6.05 1.70
N ASP A 108 13.54 -5.55 2.65
CA ASP A 108 13.75 -4.11 2.75
C ASP A 108 14.55 -3.56 1.55
N PRO A 109 15.70 -4.11 1.15
CA PRO A 109 16.41 -3.66 -0.06
C PRO A 109 15.54 -3.70 -1.32
N ASP A 110 14.73 -4.73 -1.50
CA ASP A 110 13.85 -4.86 -2.66
C ASP A 110 12.73 -3.81 -2.65
N THR A 111 12.20 -3.52 -1.47
CA THR A 111 11.17 -2.49 -1.30
C THR A 111 11.73 -1.10 -1.55
N GLN A 112 12.89 -0.78 -0.97
CA GLN A 112 13.56 0.51 -1.17
C GLN A 112 13.91 0.73 -2.65
N GLU A 113 14.42 -0.30 -3.33
CA GLU A 113 14.72 -0.23 -4.76
C GLU A 113 13.43 -0.05 -5.59
N TRP A 114 12.33 -0.70 -5.22
CA TRP A 114 11.04 -0.52 -5.89
C TRP A 114 10.54 0.92 -5.75
N LEU A 115 10.55 1.47 -4.53
CA LEU A 115 10.14 2.84 -4.25
C LEU A 115 10.99 3.85 -5.04
N ARG A 116 12.31 3.66 -5.03
CA ARG A 116 13.26 4.51 -5.77
C ARG A 116 13.06 4.42 -7.29
N ARG A 117 12.90 3.21 -7.84
CA ARG A 117 12.75 2.96 -9.28
C ARG A 117 11.50 3.61 -9.85
N HIS A 118 10.43 3.63 -9.06
CA HIS A 118 9.14 4.19 -9.43
C HIS A 118 8.93 5.63 -8.97
N ASP A 119 9.99 6.29 -8.49
CA ASP A 119 9.97 7.69 -8.01
C ASP A 119 8.86 7.96 -6.99
N ILE A 120 8.55 6.97 -6.12
CA ILE A 120 7.56 7.12 -5.06
C ILE A 120 8.11 8.07 -4.01
N GLN A 121 7.43 9.19 -3.84
CA GLN A 121 7.80 10.24 -2.88
C GLN A 121 7.20 9.92 -1.50
N TYR A 122 8.03 9.63 -0.51
CA TYR A 122 7.58 9.29 0.84
C TYR A 122 8.49 9.92 1.92
N ASP A 123 7.99 9.97 3.15
CA ASP A 123 8.75 10.44 4.31
C ASP A 123 9.17 9.26 5.20
N TYR A 124 8.31 8.24 5.38
CA TYR A 124 8.55 7.08 6.24
C TYR A 124 8.04 5.78 5.63
N VAL A 125 8.61 4.66 6.08
CA VAL A 125 8.15 3.30 5.73
C VAL A 125 7.91 2.50 7.01
N ILE A 126 6.75 1.85 7.12
CA ILE A 126 6.43 0.88 8.16
C ILE A 126 6.34 -0.51 7.54
N TYR A 127 7.09 -1.44 8.11
CA TYR A 127 7.01 -2.88 7.82
C TYR A 127 6.42 -3.58 9.04
N ASP A 128 5.14 -3.86 9.05
CA ASP A 128 4.49 -4.53 10.18
C ASP A 128 3.23 -5.27 9.70
N PRO A 129 2.96 -6.51 10.16
CA PRO A 129 1.65 -7.12 9.96
C PRO A 129 0.52 -6.30 10.57
N ASP A 130 0.78 -5.59 11.69
CA ASP A 130 -0.14 -4.70 12.39
C ASP A 130 0.21 -3.22 12.07
N LYS A 131 0.38 -2.92 10.77
CA LYS A 131 0.95 -1.66 10.27
C LYS A 131 0.19 -0.41 10.69
N TYR A 132 -1.12 -0.48 10.85
CA TYR A 132 -1.93 0.68 11.23
C TYR A 132 -1.94 0.92 12.74
N GLU A 133 -1.92 -0.14 13.56
CA GLU A 133 -1.66 -0.04 15.00
C GLU A 133 -0.27 0.57 15.25
N ASN A 134 0.72 0.10 14.49
CA ASN A 134 2.07 0.65 14.57
C ASN A 134 2.09 2.15 14.18
N LEU A 135 1.42 2.54 13.08
CA LEU A 135 1.28 3.93 12.68
C LEU A 135 0.64 4.78 13.78
N ALA A 136 -0.44 4.29 14.42
CA ALA A 136 -1.14 4.99 15.49
C ALA A 136 -0.30 5.19 16.76
N THR A 137 0.80 4.44 16.93
CA THR A 137 1.77 4.68 18.01
C THR A 137 2.80 5.74 17.66
N GLN A 138 3.02 6.02 16.38
CA GLN A 138 4.06 6.93 15.90
C GLN A 138 3.53 8.33 15.56
N VAL A 139 2.25 8.42 15.19
CA VAL A 139 1.60 9.68 14.85
C VAL A 139 0.30 9.84 15.62
N ASP A 140 -0.08 11.08 15.90
CA ASP A 140 -1.42 11.36 16.43
C ASP A 140 -2.48 10.90 15.41
N PRO A 141 -3.41 9.99 15.79
CA PRO A 141 -4.47 9.53 14.91
C PRO A 141 -5.28 10.65 14.25
N GLY A 142 -5.47 11.78 14.93
CA GLY A 142 -6.15 12.95 14.38
C GLY A 142 -5.43 13.62 13.21
N ARG A 143 -4.16 13.32 12.99
CA ARG A 143 -3.40 13.78 11.82
C ARG A 143 -3.59 12.91 10.57
N VAL A 144 -4.08 11.68 10.72
CA VAL A 144 -4.24 10.73 9.61
C VAL A 144 -5.51 11.11 8.84
N VAL A 145 -5.33 11.83 7.74
CA VAL A 145 -6.44 12.30 6.89
C VAL A 145 -6.84 11.31 5.81
N ALA A 146 -5.92 10.40 5.45
CA ALA A 146 -6.23 9.34 4.50
C ALA A 146 -5.37 8.08 4.73
N VAL A 147 -6.02 6.93 4.52
CA VAL A 147 -5.39 5.61 4.41
C VAL A 147 -5.86 5.00 3.09
N LEU A 148 -4.95 4.76 2.15
CA LEU A 148 -5.25 4.07 0.90
C LEU A 148 -4.79 2.61 0.99
N GLU A 149 -5.75 1.67 0.90
CA GLU A 149 -5.56 0.26 1.19
C GLU A 149 -6.48 -0.59 0.31
N ASP A 150 -6.02 -1.77 -0.14
CA ASP A 150 -6.82 -2.69 -0.95
C ASP A 150 -7.48 -3.82 -0.14
N LEU A 151 -6.88 -4.23 0.98
CA LEU A 151 -7.37 -5.34 1.79
C LEU A 151 -8.50 -4.89 2.73
N PRO A 152 -9.72 -5.47 2.61
CA PRO A 152 -10.86 -5.08 3.45
C PRO A 152 -10.58 -5.17 4.95
N GLU A 153 -9.91 -6.24 5.40
CA GLU A 153 -9.54 -6.44 6.80
C GLU A 153 -8.60 -5.35 7.34
N GLN A 154 -7.68 -4.87 6.52
CA GLN A 154 -6.79 -3.77 6.88
C GLN A 154 -7.54 -2.42 6.87
N CYS A 155 -8.47 -2.23 5.95
CA CYS A 155 -9.38 -1.09 5.96
C CYS A 155 -10.20 -1.03 7.25
N ASP A 156 -10.70 -2.18 7.74
CA ASP A 156 -11.49 -2.24 8.98
C ASP A 156 -10.66 -1.89 10.22
N VAL A 157 -9.40 -2.29 10.25
CA VAL A 157 -8.46 -1.87 11.31
C VAL A 157 -8.23 -0.36 11.24
N ALA A 158 -7.94 0.17 10.05
CA ALA A 158 -7.70 1.61 9.87
C ALA A 158 -8.93 2.45 10.25
N ARG A 159 -10.15 2.01 9.91
CA ARG A 159 -11.40 2.70 10.32
C ARG A 159 -11.55 2.80 11.83
N LYS A 160 -11.22 1.73 12.56
CA LYS A 160 -11.28 1.73 14.03
C LYS A 160 -10.28 2.70 14.67
N LEU A 161 -9.13 2.88 14.06
CA LEU A 161 -8.05 3.73 14.60
C LEU A 161 -8.17 5.20 14.19
N PHE A 162 -8.55 5.47 12.94
CA PHE A 162 -8.50 6.80 12.34
C PHE A 162 -9.89 7.35 11.95
N GLY A 163 -10.95 6.54 12.10
CA GLY A 163 -12.32 6.89 11.72
C GLY A 163 -12.66 6.55 10.26
N ASP A 164 -13.96 6.39 10.00
CA ASP A 164 -14.46 6.00 8.66
C ASP A 164 -14.06 6.99 7.57
N GLY A 165 -14.05 8.28 7.90
CA GLY A 165 -13.70 9.34 6.97
C GLY A 165 -12.26 9.31 6.48
N ALA A 166 -11.34 8.67 7.21
CA ALA A 166 -9.94 8.58 6.80
C ALA A 166 -9.67 7.46 5.79
N VAL A 167 -10.51 6.43 5.71
CA VAL A 167 -10.20 5.24 4.90
C VAL A 167 -10.68 5.40 3.46
N VAL A 168 -9.77 5.25 2.52
CA VAL A 168 -10.01 5.13 1.09
C VAL A 168 -9.70 3.70 0.69
N GLN A 169 -10.72 2.90 0.48
CA GLN A 169 -10.53 1.51 0.06
C GLN A 169 -10.33 1.46 -1.44
N ARG A 170 -9.20 0.91 -1.86
CA ARG A 170 -8.94 0.64 -3.26
C ARG A 170 -9.53 -0.71 -3.66
N TYR A 171 -10.31 -0.70 -4.72
CA TYR A 171 -10.79 -1.92 -5.35
C TYR A 171 -9.86 -2.29 -6.52
N ASN A 172 -9.17 -3.40 -6.40
CA ASN A 172 -8.18 -3.88 -7.36
C ASN A 172 -8.77 -4.60 -8.59
N GLY A 173 -9.91 -4.16 -9.11
CA GLY A 173 -10.53 -4.80 -10.27
C GLY A 173 -10.93 -6.28 -10.08
N TRP A 174 -10.88 -6.79 -8.85
CA TRP A 174 -11.22 -8.17 -8.50
C TRP A 174 -12.72 -8.42 -8.43
N VAL A 175 -13.49 -7.38 -8.21
CA VAL A 175 -14.94 -7.44 -8.31
C VAL A 175 -15.26 -7.24 -9.78
N LEU A 176 -15.74 -8.26 -10.39
CA LEU A 176 -15.93 -8.55 -11.82
C LEU A 176 -16.60 -7.46 -12.68
N GLU A 177 -17.00 -6.32 -12.17
CA GLU A 177 -17.83 -5.36 -12.90
C GLU A 177 -17.49 -3.88 -12.69
N THR A 178 -16.53 -3.54 -11.84
CA THR A 178 -16.09 -2.15 -11.70
C THR A 178 -14.72 -1.95 -12.32
N ALA A 179 -14.58 -0.92 -13.11
CA ALA A 179 -13.28 -0.47 -13.62
C ALA A 179 -12.26 -0.42 -12.47
N PRO A 180 -10.98 -0.78 -12.70
CA PRO A 180 -9.96 -0.64 -11.70
C PRO A 180 -10.01 0.77 -11.13
N SER A 181 -10.02 0.90 -9.82
CA SER A 181 -10.08 2.20 -9.17
C SER A 181 -8.89 3.03 -9.66
N ASN A 182 -9.18 4.14 -10.30
CA ASN A 182 -8.17 5.03 -10.82
C ASN A 182 -7.49 5.75 -9.64
N LEU A 183 -6.17 5.62 -9.50
CA LEU A 183 -5.42 6.33 -8.46
C LEU A 183 -5.55 7.85 -8.56
N GLU A 184 -5.84 8.36 -9.75
CA GLU A 184 -6.11 9.78 -9.97
C GLU A 184 -7.39 10.24 -9.26
N GLU A 185 -8.45 9.43 -9.26
CA GLU A 185 -9.69 9.73 -8.52
C GLU A 185 -9.42 9.76 -7.01
N HIS A 186 -8.66 8.80 -6.51
CA HIS A 186 -8.24 8.79 -5.11
C HIS A 186 -7.36 9.99 -4.75
N PHE A 187 -6.52 10.46 -5.66
CA PHE A 187 -5.74 11.67 -5.44
C PHE A 187 -6.63 12.88 -5.16
N TYR A 188 -7.67 13.11 -5.96
CA TYR A 188 -8.55 14.25 -5.77
C TYR A 188 -9.35 14.17 -4.45
N ASP A 189 -9.81 12.98 -4.08
CA ASP A 189 -10.48 12.76 -2.80
C ASP A 189 -9.54 13.05 -1.61
N ILE A 190 -8.34 12.52 -1.62
CA ILE A 190 -7.34 12.75 -0.56
C ILE A 190 -6.90 14.21 -0.54
N ALA A 191 -6.72 14.85 -1.69
CA ALA A 191 -6.35 16.25 -1.79
C ALA A 191 -7.40 17.17 -1.15
N ALA A 192 -8.70 16.87 -1.34
CA ALA A 192 -9.78 17.60 -0.68
C ALA A 192 -9.70 17.51 0.85
N ARG A 193 -9.44 16.31 1.39
CA ARG A 193 -9.26 16.07 2.84
C ARG A 193 -8.05 16.83 3.42
N ILE A 194 -6.96 16.92 2.66
CA ILE A 194 -5.78 17.73 3.06
C ILE A 194 -6.16 19.21 3.12
N GLY A 195 -6.96 19.69 2.16
CA GLY A 195 -7.50 21.06 2.15
C GLY A 195 -8.32 21.35 3.39
N GLU A 196 -9.33 20.52 3.68
CA GLU A 196 -10.20 20.63 4.86
C GLU A 196 -9.41 20.58 6.19
N TRP A 197 -8.35 19.82 6.25
CA TRP A 197 -7.50 19.73 7.44
C TRP A 197 -6.65 20.98 7.66
N ASN A 198 -6.28 21.70 6.58
CA ASN A 198 -5.47 22.91 6.63
C ASN A 198 -6.28 24.17 6.95
N ASP A 199 -7.61 24.16 6.72
CA ASP A 199 -8.53 25.27 7.01
C ASP A 199 -8.87 25.36 8.50
#